data_37a51aada637485862c5b3a7b24d9718
#
_entry.id   37a51aada637485862c5b3a7b24d9718
#
_cell.length_a   1.000
_cell.length_b   1.000
_cell.length_c   1.000
_cell.angle_alpha   90.00
_cell.angle_beta   90.00
_cell.angle_gamma   90.00
#
_symmetry.space_group_name_H-M   'P 1'
#
loop_
_entity.id
_entity.type
_entity.pdbx_description
1 polymer ?
#
loop_
_entity_poly.entity_id
_entity_poly.type
_entity_poly.pdbx_seq_one_letter_code
_entity_poly.pdbx_strand_id
1 'polypeptide(L)'
;MDILQAKKEVIAAGLRLVGKGLIARTWGNVSCRVDENSFVITPSGKPYEGLTPDDIVEVKIDTLSYEGNVKPSSEKGVHAEVYKAHPEAGFVIHTHQKFASIISCLLYTSDAADDLIGV
;
A
#
# COMPACT_ATOMS: atom_id res chain seq x y z
N MET A 1 -0.47 -1.58 -14.44
CA MET A 1 -1.87 -1.40 -14.00
C MET A 1 -2.24 0.07 -14.11
N ASP A 2 -3.47 0.34 -14.45
CA ASP A 2 -3.96 1.71 -14.50
C ASP A 2 -3.86 2.36 -13.11
N ILE A 3 -3.41 3.62 -13.07
CA ILE A 3 -3.19 4.32 -11.81
C ILE A 3 -4.48 4.41 -10.98
N LEU A 4 -5.58 4.75 -11.60
CA LEU A 4 -6.85 4.86 -10.88
C LEU A 4 -7.26 3.50 -10.30
N GLN A 5 -7.09 2.44 -11.07
CA GLN A 5 -7.40 1.10 -10.59
C GLN A 5 -6.49 0.74 -9.41
N ALA A 6 -5.20 1.04 -9.51
CA ALA A 6 -4.27 0.77 -8.43
C ALA A 6 -4.67 1.51 -7.16
N LYS A 7 -5.08 2.77 -7.28
CA LYS A 7 -5.54 3.55 -6.13
C LYS A 7 -6.77 2.93 -5.47
N LYS A 8 -7.71 2.47 -6.28
CA LYS A 8 -8.91 1.80 -5.75
C LYS A 8 -8.56 0.50 -5.04
N GLU A 9 -7.60 -0.25 -5.58
CA GLU A 9 -7.16 -1.49 -4.95
C GLU A 9 -6.51 -1.24 -3.59
N VAL A 10 -5.73 -0.18 -3.47
CA VAL A 10 -5.12 0.19 -2.20
C VAL A 10 -6.18 0.50 -1.15
N ILE A 11 -7.19 1.29 -1.53
CA ILE A 11 -8.27 1.63 -0.61
C ILE A 11 -9.03 0.39 -0.18
N ALA A 12 -9.38 -0.47 -1.13
CA ALA A 12 -10.10 -1.70 -0.83
C ALA A 12 -9.31 -2.61 0.10
N ALA A 13 -8.02 -2.77 -0.16
CA ALA A 13 -7.16 -3.58 0.69
C ALA A 13 -7.06 -3.01 2.10
N GLY A 14 -6.89 -1.70 2.21
CA GLY A 14 -6.82 -1.04 3.50
C GLY A 14 -8.09 -1.23 4.32
N LEU A 15 -9.24 -1.07 3.70
CA LEU A 15 -10.52 -1.26 4.39
C LEU A 15 -10.71 -2.70 4.84
N ARG A 16 -10.27 -3.67 4.06
CA ARG A 16 -10.33 -5.07 4.46
C ARG A 16 -9.45 -5.34 5.67
N LEU A 17 -8.26 -4.77 5.69
CA LEU A 17 -7.35 -4.96 6.82
C LEU A 17 -7.90 -4.35 8.10
N VAL A 18 -8.49 -3.17 8.00
CA VAL A 18 -9.14 -2.53 9.14
C VAL A 18 -10.32 -3.39 9.62
N GLY A 19 -11.13 -3.85 8.70
CA GLY A 19 -12.29 -4.69 9.02
C GLY A 19 -11.93 -5.99 9.70
N LYS A 20 -10.74 -6.52 9.43
CA LYS A 20 -10.26 -7.74 10.07
C LYS A 20 -9.40 -7.49 11.30
N GLY A 21 -9.25 -6.23 11.70
CA GLY A 21 -8.48 -5.88 12.87
C GLY A 21 -6.97 -6.02 12.71
N LEU A 22 -6.49 -6.11 11.48
CA LEU A 22 -5.06 -6.29 11.23
C LEU A 22 -4.28 -4.98 11.22
N ILE A 23 -4.96 -3.89 10.92
CA ILE A 23 -4.40 -2.55 11.09
C ILE A 23 -5.47 -1.69 11.72
N ALA A 24 -5.04 -0.62 12.40
CA ALA A 24 -5.95 0.28 13.06
C ALA A 24 -5.89 1.64 12.38
N ARG A 25 -7.03 2.21 12.11
CA ARG A 25 -7.19 3.60 11.65
C ARG A 25 -6.08 4.11 10.73
N THR A 26 -5.13 4.86 11.34
CA THR A 26 -4.01 5.47 10.60
C THR A 26 -2.72 4.70 10.74
N TRP A 27 -2.76 3.55 11.40
CA TRP A 27 -1.56 2.74 11.63
C TRP A 27 -1.43 1.71 10.52
N GLY A 28 -0.22 1.55 10.04
CA GLY A 28 0.02 0.69 8.91
C GLY A 28 -0.14 1.43 7.60
N ASN A 29 0.32 0.82 6.54
CA ASN A 29 0.24 1.42 5.21
C ASN A 29 0.18 0.34 4.14
N VAL A 30 -0.41 0.69 3.02
CA VAL A 30 -0.67 -0.23 1.93
C VAL A 30 -0.28 0.45 0.63
N SER A 31 0.38 -0.30 -0.23
CA SER A 31 0.70 0.21 -1.57
C SER A 31 0.41 -0.83 -2.63
N CYS A 32 0.29 -0.37 -3.86
CA CYS A 32 0.07 -1.22 -5.02
C CYS A 32 0.98 -0.73 -6.15
N ARG A 33 1.66 -1.67 -6.79
CA ARG A 33 2.53 -1.33 -7.92
C ARG A 33 1.69 -0.92 -9.11
N VAL A 34 2.10 0.16 -9.77
CA VAL A 34 1.49 0.60 -11.02
C VAL A 34 2.24 -0.03 -12.19
N ASP A 35 3.55 0.09 -12.18
CA ASP A 35 4.42 -0.46 -13.22
C ASP A 35 5.82 -0.68 -12.64
N GLU A 36 6.81 -0.86 -13.51
CA GLU A 36 8.18 -1.11 -13.08
C GLU A 36 8.79 0.06 -12.31
N ASN A 37 8.24 1.25 -12.49
CA ASN A 37 8.84 2.48 -12.01
C ASN A 37 8.11 3.14 -10.86
N SER A 38 6.87 2.76 -10.60
CA SER A 38 6.07 3.49 -9.61
C SER A 38 5.06 2.61 -8.90
N PHE A 39 4.64 3.10 -7.76
CA PHE A 39 3.57 2.48 -6.98
C PHE A 39 2.70 3.60 -6.41
N VAL A 40 1.50 3.24 -5.97
CA VAL A 40 0.61 4.17 -5.26
C VAL A 40 0.51 3.71 -3.81
N ILE A 41 0.45 4.65 -2.89
CA ILE A 41 0.51 4.35 -1.46
C ILE A 41 -0.47 5.21 -0.68
N THR A 42 -0.90 4.69 0.46
CA THR A 42 -1.78 5.42 1.37
C THR A 42 -1.11 6.70 1.86
N PRO A 43 -1.92 7.73 2.18
CA PRO A 43 -1.38 9.00 2.66
C PRO A 43 -0.95 8.90 4.11
N SER A 44 -0.13 9.85 4.52
CA SER A 44 0.31 9.95 5.90
C SER A 44 -0.83 10.46 6.79
N GLY A 45 -1.11 9.75 7.86
CA GLY A 45 -1.95 10.27 8.93
C GLY A 45 -3.45 10.35 8.67
N LYS A 46 -3.97 9.72 7.64
CA LYS A 46 -5.40 9.71 7.37
C LYS A 46 -6.01 8.35 7.65
N PRO A 47 -7.20 8.29 8.23
CA PRO A 47 -7.87 7.01 8.46
C PRO A 47 -8.31 6.39 7.14
N TYR A 48 -8.38 5.06 7.12
CA TYR A 48 -8.75 4.34 5.90
C TYR A 48 -10.21 4.58 5.50
N GLU A 49 -11.07 4.75 6.48
CA GLU A 49 -12.47 5.09 6.21
C GLU A 49 -12.54 6.53 5.71
N GLY A 50 -12.90 6.76 4.55
CA GLY A 50 -12.98 8.09 3.99
C GLY A 50 -11.91 8.42 2.98
N LEU A 51 -11.01 7.48 2.73
CA LEU A 51 -10.02 7.69 1.68
C LEU A 51 -10.68 7.68 0.32
N THR A 52 -10.24 8.61 -0.51
CA THR A 52 -10.65 8.66 -1.91
C THR A 52 -9.41 8.46 -2.78
N PRO A 53 -9.57 8.16 -4.07
CA PRO A 53 -8.40 8.02 -4.93
C PRO A 53 -7.49 9.25 -4.95
N ASP A 54 -8.04 10.43 -4.72
CA ASP A 54 -7.24 11.66 -4.67
C ASP A 54 -6.29 11.67 -3.47
N ASP A 55 -6.57 10.89 -2.45
CA ASP A 55 -5.71 10.80 -1.27
C ASP A 55 -4.56 9.82 -1.45
N ILE A 56 -4.64 8.95 -2.45
CA ILE A 56 -3.62 7.94 -2.68
C ILE A 56 -2.56 8.54 -3.61
N VAL A 57 -1.30 8.41 -3.22
CA VAL A 57 -0.21 9.14 -3.87
C VAL A 57 0.65 8.20 -4.71
N GLU A 58 0.95 8.61 -5.94
CA GLU A 58 1.89 7.89 -6.77
C GLU A 58 3.31 8.28 -6.41
N VAL A 59 4.18 7.29 -6.17
CA VAL A 59 5.56 7.50 -5.77
C VAL A 59 6.47 6.73 -6.71
N LYS A 60 7.56 7.35 -7.14
CA LYS A 60 8.55 6.69 -7.97
C LYS A 60 9.43 5.79 -7.12
N ILE A 61 9.67 4.58 -7.59
CA ILE A 61 10.43 3.59 -6.83
C ILE A 61 11.88 4.03 -6.61
N ASP A 62 12.51 4.57 -7.64
CA ASP A 62 13.94 4.89 -7.58
C ASP A 62 14.24 6.14 -6.76
N THR A 63 13.44 7.17 -6.91
CA THR A 63 13.73 8.48 -6.33
C THR A 63 12.87 8.83 -5.14
N LEU A 64 11.77 8.10 -4.95
CA LEU A 64 10.74 8.38 -3.95
C LEU A 64 10.05 9.73 -4.19
N SER A 65 10.13 10.23 -5.40
CA SER A 65 9.49 11.51 -5.73
C SER A 65 7.99 11.32 -5.95
N TYR A 66 7.23 12.36 -5.66
CA TYR A 66 5.80 12.38 -5.85
C TYR A 66 5.36 13.80 -6.15
N GLU A 67 4.17 13.93 -6.71
CA GLU A 67 3.60 15.24 -7.04
C GLU A 67 2.33 15.48 -6.24
N GLY A 68 1.96 16.75 -6.16
CA GLY A 68 0.73 17.13 -5.49
C GLY A 68 0.93 17.50 -4.03
N ASN A 69 -0.19 17.85 -3.38
CA ASN A 69 -0.17 18.36 -2.02
C ASN A 69 -0.42 17.30 -0.96
N VAL A 70 -0.84 16.13 -1.35
CA VAL A 70 -1.09 15.04 -0.39
C VAL A 70 0.24 14.37 -0.09
N LYS A 71 0.55 14.26 1.19
CA LYS A 71 1.79 13.66 1.62
C LYS A 71 1.64 12.15 1.72
N PRO A 72 2.48 11.38 1.01
CA PRO A 72 2.41 9.92 1.12
C PRO A 72 2.91 9.46 2.47
N SER A 73 2.61 8.20 2.81
CA SER A 73 3.10 7.60 4.04
C SER A 73 4.60 7.81 4.17
N SER A 74 5.06 8.09 5.38
CA SER A 74 6.49 8.22 5.66
C SER A 74 7.24 6.93 5.43
N GLU A 75 6.53 5.81 5.29
CA GLU A 75 7.13 4.50 5.07
C GLU A 75 7.28 4.16 3.60
N LYS A 76 7.10 5.12 2.71
CA LYS A 76 7.23 4.89 1.28
C LYS A 76 8.59 4.28 0.90
N GLY A 77 9.64 4.61 1.64
CA GLY A 77 10.96 4.05 1.40
C GLY A 77 11.02 2.55 1.62
N VAL A 78 10.34 2.07 2.66
CA VAL A 78 10.26 0.64 2.95
C VAL A 78 9.56 -0.07 1.80
N HIS A 79 8.44 0.49 1.33
CA HIS A 79 7.71 -0.10 0.21
C HIS A 79 8.57 -0.14 -1.05
N ALA A 80 9.29 0.95 -1.34
CA ALA A 80 10.15 0.99 -2.51
C ALA A 80 11.23 -0.08 -2.48
N GLU A 81 11.84 -0.31 -1.31
CA GLU A 81 12.85 -1.34 -1.16
C GLU A 81 12.29 -2.73 -1.42
N VAL A 82 11.07 -2.99 -0.94
CA VAL A 82 10.42 -4.27 -1.21
C VAL A 82 10.19 -4.45 -2.70
N TYR A 83 9.70 -3.41 -3.38
CA TYR A 83 9.45 -3.50 -4.82
C TYR A 83 10.73 -3.70 -5.61
N LYS A 84 11.84 -3.14 -5.16
CA LYS A 84 13.13 -3.36 -5.81
C LYS A 84 13.60 -4.79 -5.64
N ALA A 85 13.44 -5.34 -4.45
CA ALA A 85 13.88 -6.70 -4.14
C ALA A 85 12.97 -7.76 -4.75
N HIS A 86 11.70 -7.41 -4.99
CA HIS A 86 10.71 -8.36 -5.47
C HIS A 86 9.98 -7.79 -6.69
N PRO A 87 10.56 -7.90 -7.89
CA PRO A 87 9.94 -7.35 -9.10
C PRO A 87 8.55 -7.91 -9.38
N GLU A 88 8.23 -9.10 -8.86
CA GLU A 88 6.94 -9.74 -9.05
C GLU A 88 5.87 -9.24 -8.09
N ALA A 89 6.25 -8.45 -7.08
CA ALA A 89 5.30 -8.00 -6.08
C ALA A 89 4.33 -6.96 -6.65
N GLY A 90 3.05 -7.17 -6.40
CA GLY A 90 2.01 -6.22 -6.80
C GLY A 90 1.52 -5.36 -5.64
N PHE A 91 1.59 -5.87 -4.42
CA PHE A 91 1.17 -5.15 -3.22
C PHE A 91 2.21 -5.27 -2.13
N VAL A 92 2.31 -4.24 -1.30
CA VAL A 92 3.08 -4.31 -0.06
C VAL A 92 2.19 -3.80 1.06
N ILE A 93 2.09 -4.57 2.11
CA ILE A 93 1.31 -4.20 3.29
C ILE A 93 2.25 -4.17 4.48
N HIS A 94 2.28 -3.04 5.15
CA HIS A 94 3.09 -2.86 6.35
C HIS A 94 2.17 -2.57 7.53
N THR A 95 2.26 -3.38 8.57
CA THR A 95 1.45 -3.17 9.77
C THR A 95 2.36 -2.83 10.93
N HIS A 96 1.83 -2.07 11.88
CA HIS A 96 2.58 -1.69 13.07
C HIS A 96 2.21 -2.58 14.24
N GLN A 97 1.96 -3.83 13.96
CA GLN A 97 1.69 -4.79 15.01
C GLN A 97 2.96 -5.17 15.73
N LYS A 98 2.78 -5.66 16.94
CA LYS A 98 3.87 -5.95 17.84
C LYS A 98 4.92 -6.90 17.25
N PHE A 99 4.49 -7.87 16.47
CA PHE A 99 5.39 -8.90 15.95
C PHE A 99 5.54 -8.91 14.45
N ALA A 100 4.77 -8.12 13.75
CA ALA A 100 4.81 -8.16 12.31
C ALA A 100 5.15 -6.80 11.78
N SER A 101 6.20 -6.71 11.04
CA SER A 101 6.57 -5.46 10.44
C SER A 101 6.14 -5.41 9.00
N ILE A 102 6.46 -6.43 8.22
CA ILE A 102 6.11 -6.47 6.81
C ILE A 102 5.37 -7.75 6.54
N ILE A 103 4.19 -7.61 5.97
CA ILE A 103 3.43 -8.76 5.56
C ILE A 103 3.54 -8.81 4.07
N SER A 104 4.40 -9.60 3.66
CA SER A 104 4.64 -10.01 2.32
C SER A 104 4.14 -9.24 1.14
N CYS A 105 4.80 -9.44 0.07
CA CYS A 105 4.48 -8.90 -1.22
C CYS A 105 3.44 -9.77 -1.85
N LEU A 106 2.39 -9.16 -2.28
CA LEU A 106 1.37 -9.90 -2.94
C LEU A 106 1.53 -9.85 -4.40
N LEU A 107 1.13 -10.93 -4.99
CA LEU A 107 1.35 -11.08 -6.36
C LEU A 107 0.32 -10.42 -7.20
N TYR A 108 -0.91 -10.19 -6.82
CA TYR A 108 -1.71 -9.56 -7.80
C TYR A 108 -3.16 -9.86 -7.87
N THR A 109 -3.69 -10.69 -7.12
CA THR A 109 -5.10 -10.98 -7.22
C THR A 109 -5.78 -10.74 -5.89
N SER A 110 -7.09 -10.54 -5.92
CA SER A 110 -7.84 -10.40 -4.69
C SER A 110 -7.81 -11.67 -3.85
N ASP A 111 -7.67 -12.82 -4.49
CA ASP A 111 -7.55 -14.08 -3.77
C ASP A 111 -6.23 -14.13 -3.01
N ALA A 112 -5.16 -13.65 -3.62
CA ALA A 112 -3.88 -13.57 -2.96
C ALA A 112 -3.94 -12.63 -1.75
N ALA A 113 -4.69 -11.55 -1.85
CA ALA A 113 -4.87 -10.65 -0.72
C ALA A 113 -5.59 -11.32 0.43
N ASP A 114 -6.58 -12.16 0.14
CA ASP A 114 -7.29 -12.91 1.16
C ASP A 114 -6.36 -13.91 1.85
N ASP A 115 -5.54 -14.60 1.09
CA ASP A 115 -4.59 -15.55 1.64
C ASP A 115 -3.60 -14.84 2.55
N LEU A 116 -3.11 -13.69 2.13
CA LEU A 116 -2.19 -12.92 2.93
C LEU A 116 -2.81 -12.50 4.25
N ILE A 117 -4.04 -12.05 4.21
CA ILE A 117 -4.73 -11.60 5.41
C ILE A 117 -4.98 -12.78 6.34
N GLY A 118 -5.11 -13.96 5.80
CA GLY A 118 -5.32 -15.18 6.57
C GLY A 118 -4.07 -15.71 7.26
N VAL A 119 -2.94 -15.18 6.91
CA VAL A 119 -1.68 -15.59 7.53
C VAL A 119 -1.47 -14.92 8.91
#